data_ed68018c86e4a0ef61b4cfd465d5a62e
#
_entry.id   ed68018c86e4a0ef61b4cfd465d5a62e
#
_cell.length_a   1.000
_cell.length_b   1.000
_cell.length_c   1.000
_cell.angle_alpha   90.00
_cell.angle_beta   90.00
_cell.angle_gamma   90.00
#
_symmetry.space_group_name_H-M   'P 1'
#
loop_
_entity.id
_entity.type
_entity.pdbx_description
1 polymer ?
#
loop_
_entity_poly.entity_id
_entity_poly.type
_entity_poly.pdbx_seq_one_letter_code
_entity_poly.pdbx_strand_id
1 'polypeptide(L)'
;MDSLTESDKIILLQLARQTIERVVAGQARPAIVLKNYSNRLQQDGASFVTLTRSGMLRGCIGALEAYQPLVQDVCEHAEAAALEDYRFSPVMPNEVNLLEIEISVLTPSVSFLYETADDLVNNLRPGIDGVVLHDGARRATFLPQVWEQLPDPEDFLSHLCAKMGSPGDLWRRKKLQVEIYQVEEFHE
;
A
#
# COMPACT_ATOMS: atom_id res chain seq x y z
N MET A 1 17.40 2.89 2.74
CA MET A 1 16.54 3.80 1.93
C MET A 1 16.19 4.95 2.84
N ASP A 2 16.34 6.18 2.39
CA ASP A 2 16.04 7.35 3.23
C ASP A 2 14.52 7.44 3.43
N SER A 3 14.08 7.76 4.64
CA SER A 3 12.67 8.03 4.94
C SER A 3 12.21 9.28 4.20
N LEU A 4 10.89 9.39 3.96
CA LEU A 4 10.31 10.60 3.39
C LEU A 4 10.47 11.77 4.35
N THR A 5 10.85 12.92 3.82
CA THR A 5 10.79 14.17 4.59
C THR A 5 9.35 14.70 4.62
N GLU A 6 9.03 15.56 5.57
CA GLU A 6 7.70 16.21 5.61
C GLU A 6 7.41 16.98 4.31
N SER A 7 8.44 17.56 3.68
CA SER A 7 8.30 18.21 2.38
C SER A 7 7.94 17.22 1.27
N ASP A 8 8.52 16.00 1.29
CA ASP A 8 8.18 14.96 0.31
C ASP A 8 6.73 14.52 0.44
N LYS A 9 6.25 14.33 1.68
CA LYS A 9 4.86 13.96 1.96
C LYS A 9 3.87 15.00 1.45
N ILE A 10 4.13 16.28 1.74
CA ILE A 10 3.31 17.39 1.26
C ILE A 10 3.27 17.41 -0.28
N ILE A 11 4.42 17.23 -0.94
CA ILE A 11 4.50 17.18 -2.41
C ILE A 11 3.67 16.02 -2.97
N LEU A 12 3.76 14.82 -2.38
CA LEU A 12 3.00 13.67 -2.83
C LEU A 12 1.49 13.86 -2.67
N LEU A 13 1.03 14.42 -1.53
CA LEU A 13 -0.39 14.74 -1.31
C LEU A 13 -0.88 15.77 -2.34
N GLN A 14 -0.14 16.84 -2.55
CA GLN A 14 -0.49 17.87 -3.56
C GLN A 14 -0.57 17.28 -4.97
N LEU A 15 0.35 16.39 -5.34
CA LEU A 15 0.32 15.73 -6.65
C LEU A 15 -0.85 14.76 -6.80
N ALA A 16 -1.16 14.00 -5.75
CA ALA A 16 -2.34 13.13 -5.75
C ALA A 16 -3.62 13.96 -5.92
N ARG A 17 -3.78 15.05 -5.17
CA ARG A 17 -4.91 15.97 -5.28
C ARG A 17 -5.02 16.56 -6.69
N GLN A 18 -3.94 17.13 -7.21
CA GLN A 18 -3.90 17.71 -8.55
C GLN A 18 -4.21 16.66 -9.63
N THR A 19 -3.72 15.43 -9.46
CA THR A 19 -4.01 14.34 -10.39
C THR A 19 -5.50 14.05 -10.42
N ILE A 20 -6.12 13.85 -9.25
CA ILE A 20 -7.56 13.55 -9.15
C ILE A 20 -8.40 14.67 -9.79
N GLU A 21 -8.10 15.93 -9.47
CA GLU A 21 -8.79 17.11 -10.04
C GLU A 21 -8.75 17.10 -11.57
N ARG A 22 -7.58 16.82 -12.16
CA ARG A 22 -7.40 16.83 -13.61
C ARG A 22 -8.09 15.66 -14.29
N VAL A 23 -7.88 14.44 -13.78
CA VAL A 23 -8.42 13.24 -14.44
C VAL A 23 -9.94 13.16 -14.34
N VAL A 24 -10.52 13.58 -13.22
CA VAL A 24 -11.98 13.69 -13.07
C VAL A 24 -12.58 14.77 -13.99
N ALA A 25 -11.81 15.80 -14.33
CA ALA A 25 -12.20 16.79 -15.35
C ALA A 25 -11.92 16.34 -16.79
N GLY A 26 -11.51 15.09 -17.01
CA GLY A 26 -11.20 14.53 -18.33
C GLY A 26 -9.86 15.04 -18.93
N GLN A 27 -8.97 15.56 -18.09
CA GLN A 27 -7.65 16.01 -18.49
C GLN A 27 -6.59 14.92 -18.20
N ALA A 28 -5.44 15.01 -18.87
CA ALA A 28 -4.31 14.15 -18.57
C ALA A 28 -3.70 14.43 -17.18
N ARG A 29 -3.09 13.42 -16.56
CA ARG A 29 -2.28 13.55 -15.34
C ARG A 29 -1.26 14.70 -15.47
N PRO A 30 -0.79 15.27 -14.35
CA PRO A 30 0.32 16.21 -14.35
C PRO A 30 1.56 15.58 -15.01
N ALA A 31 2.28 16.35 -15.83
CA ALA A 31 3.54 15.89 -16.39
C ALA A 31 4.63 15.92 -15.28
N ILE A 32 5.21 14.76 -14.99
CA ILE A 32 6.25 14.62 -13.97
C ILE A 32 7.63 14.80 -14.62
N VAL A 33 8.35 15.83 -14.18
CA VAL A 33 9.75 16.07 -14.56
C VAL A 33 10.62 15.68 -13.38
N LEU A 34 11.14 14.44 -13.37
CA LEU A 34 11.79 13.81 -12.22
C LEU A 34 12.84 14.69 -11.53
N LYS A 35 13.68 15.39 -12.28
CA LYS A 35 14.73 16.28 -11.75
C LYS A 35 14.24 17.40 -10.82
N ASN A 36 12.94 17.67 -10.79
CA ASN A 36 12.35 18.70 -9.93
C ASN A 36 11.99 18.18 -8.54
N TYR A 37 12.18 16.89 -8.28
CA TYR A 37 11.83 16.23 -7.03
C TYR A 37 13.06 15.76 -6.28
N SER A 38 12.90 15.47 -4.99
CA SER A 38 13.98 14.92 -4.16
C SER A 38 14.47 13.57 -4.70
N ASN A 39 15.69 13.18 -4.37
CA ASN A 39 16.21 11.86 -4.75
C ASN A 39 15.31 10.72 -4.28
N ARG A 40 14.68 10.87 -3.11
CA ARG A 40 13.76 9.83 -2.57
C ARG A 40 12.53 9.67 -3.45
N LEU A 41 11.95 10.74 -3.95
CA LEU A 41 10.78 10.73 -4.83
C LEU A 41 11.11 10.25 -6.27
N GLN A 42 12.37 10.34 -6.68
CA GLN A 42 12.85 9.83 -7.96
C GLN A 42 13.19 8.33 -7.93
N GLN A 43 13.38 7.73 -6.74
CA GLN A 43 13.62 6.29 -6.60
C GLN A 43 12.31 5.53 -6.80
N ASP A 44 12.45 4.29 -7.31
CA ASP A 44 11.30 3.40 -7.40
C ASP A 44 10.67 3.21 -6.03
N GLY A 45 9.35 3.21 -6.00
CA GLY A 45 8.56 3.08 -4.78
C GLY A 45 7.24 2.39 -5.07
N ALA A 46 6.64 1.84 -4.03
CA ALA A 46 5.32 1.25 -4.06
C ALA A 46 4.42 2.02 -3.10
N SER A 47 3.23 2.38 -3.55
CA SER A 47 2.27 3.12 -2.73
C SER A 47 0.85 2.62 -2.91
N PHE A 48 0.01 2.94 -1.93
CA PHE A 48 -1.44 2.93 -2.06
C PHE A 48 -1.96 4.34 -1.91
N VAL A 49 -2.94 4.71 -2.71
CA VAL A 49 -3.70 5.94 -2.56
C VAL A 49 -5.13 5.58 -2.16
N THR A 50 -5.52 6.04 -0.98
CA THR A 50 -6.86 5.83 -0.41
C THR A 50 -7.63 7.13 -0.45
N LEU A 51 -8.85 7.07 -0.96
CA LEU A 51 -9.80 8.17 -0.98
C LEU A 51 -10.91 7.84 -0.01
N THR A 52 -11.19 8.76 0.90
CA THR A 52 -12.35 8.68 1.79
C THR A 52 -13.26 9.88 1.59
N ARG A 53 -14.52 9.71 1.95
CA ARG A 53 -15.52 10.78 1.96
C ARG A 53 -16.36 10.63 3.22
N SER A 54 -16.31 11.63 4.09
CA SER A 54 -17.00 11.60 5.40
C SER A 54 -16.63 10.35 6.22
N GLY A 55 -15.34 9.97 6.21
CA GLY A 55 -14.80 8.82 6.91
C GLY A 55 -15.12 7.45 6.28
N MET A 56 -15.82 7.42 5.12
CA MET A 56 -16.12 6.17 4.41
C MET A 56 -15.21 6.00 3.21
N LEU A 57 -14.74 4.76 2.99
CA LEU A 57 -13.92 4.43 1.82
C LEU A 57 -14.66 4.79 0.52
N ARG A 58 -13.98 5.50 -0.38
CA ARG A 58 -14.48 5.91 -1.70
C ARG A 58 -13.66 5.36 -2.86
N GLY A 59 -12.42 4.97 -2.63
CA GLY A 59 -11.52 4.32 -3.57
C GLY A 59 -10.19 4.01 -2.90
N CYS A 60 -9.53 2.92 -3.29
CA CYS A 60 -8.20 2.58 -2.80
C CYS A 60 -7.52 1.65 -3.81
N ILE A 61 -6.46 2.15 -4.45
CA ILE A 61 -5.65 1.38 -5.39
C ILE A 61 -4.17 1.60 -5.07
N GLY A 62 -3.36 0.59 -5.32
CA GLY A 62 -1.92 0.64 -5.14
C GLY A 62 -1.22 -0.61 -5.62
N ALA A 63 0.10 -0.60 -5.50
CA ALA A 63 0.98 -1.72 -5.82
C ALA A 63 1.80 -2.15 -4.61
N LEU A 64 2.17 -3.43 -4.58
CA LEU A 64 3.03 -4.01 -3.53
C LEU A 64 4.51 -4.03 -3.95
N GLU A 65 4.77 -3.84 -5.21
CA GLU A 65 6.11 -3.86 -5.80
C GLU A 65 6.43 -2.52 -6.42
N ALA A 66 7.61 -2.01 -6.12
CA ALA A 66 8.15 -0.82 -6.73
C ALA A 66 8.60 -1.12 -8.18
N TYR A 67 8.01 -0.46 -9.15
CA TYR A 67 8.32 -0.64 -10.58
C TYR A 67 8.55 0.67 -11.32
N GLN A 68 8.36 1.80 -10.64
CA GLN A 68 8.53 3.14 -11.20
C GLN A 68 8.86 4.15 -10.08
N PRO A 69 9.37 5.35 -10.42
CA PRO A 69 9.60 6.40 -9.43
C PRO A 69 8.39 6.70 -8.56
N LEU A 70 8.58 6.82 -7.25
CA LEU A 70 7.51 7.00 -6.27
C LEU A 70 6.56 8.15 -6.63
N VAL A 71 7.09 9.26 -7.13
CA VAL A 71 6.28 10.40 -7.55
C VAL A 71 5.34 10.07 -8.71
N GLN A 72 5.73 9.16 -9.60
CA GLN A 72 4.88 8.67 -10.71
C GLN A 72 3.88 7.63 -10.22
N ASP A 73 4.32 6.75 -9.33
CA ASP A 73 3.52 5.70 -8.72
C ASP A 73 2.30 6.29 -7.98
N VAL A 74 2.53 7.32 -7.16
CA VAL A 74 1.45 8.02 -6.46
C VAL A 74 0.45 8.69 -7.44
N CYS A 75 0.92 9.32 -8.52
CA CYS A 75 0.02 9.91 -9.51
C CYS A 75 -0.83 8.85 -10.24
N GLU A 76 -0.22 7.72 -10.59
CA GLU A 76 -0.93 6.61 -11.24
C GLU A 76 -2.01 6.03 -10.31
N HIS A 77 -1.66 5.75 -9.07
CA HIS A 77 -2.60 5.20 -8.12
C HIS A 77 -3.67 6.19 -7.66
N ALA A 78 -3.38 7.49 -7.66
CA ALA A 78 -4.39 8.53 -7.42
C ALA A 78 -5.45 8.56 -8.52
N GLU A 79 -5.04 8.46 -9.80
CA GLU A 79 -5.96 8.32 -10.93
C GLU A 79 -6.78 7.03 -10.82
N ALA A 80 -6.10 5.89 -10.61
CA ALA A 80 -6.76 4.59 -10.53
C ALA A 80 -7.73 4.51 -9.34
N ALA A 81 -7.39 5.06 -8.17
CA ALA A 81 -8.29 5.11 -7.02
C ALA A 81 -9.54 5.95 -7.29
N ALA A 82 -9.42 7.01 -8.10
CA ALA A 82 -10.55 7.87 -8.44
C ALA A 82 -11.44 7.28 -9.55
N LEU A 83 -10.87 6.57 -10.53
CA LEU A 83 -11.59 6.21 -11.76
C LEU A 83 -11.70 4.70 -12.02
N GLU A 84 -10.81 3.87 -11.45
CA GLU A 84 -10.65 2.47 -11.84
C GLU A 84 -10.90 1.46 -10.71
N ASP A 85 -11.21 1.92 -9.50
CA ASP A 85 -11.58 1.02 -8.40
C ASP A 85 -12.97 0.42 -8.68
N TYR A 86 -13.00 -0.82 -9.13
CA TYR A 86 -14.22 -1.52 -9.58
C TYR A 86 -15.30 -1.66 -8.49
N ARG A 87 -14.95 -1.44 -7.21
CA ARG A 87 -15.90 -1.48 -6.09
C ARG A 87 -16.82 -0.25 -6.07
N PHE A 88 -16.43 0.81 -6.77
CA PHE A 88 -17.11 2.10 -6.77
C PHE A 88 -17.30 2.62 -8.21
N SER A 89 -18.30 3.48 -8.39
CA SER A 89 -18.39 4.27 -9.62
C SER A 89 -17.26 5.30 -9.67
N PRO A 90 -16.80 5.71 -10.86
CA PRO A 90 -15.82 6.79 -10.98
C PRO A 90 -16.21 8.03 -10.18
N VAL A 91 -15.22 8.69 -9.57
CA VAL A 91 -15.41 9.93 -8.82
C VAL A 91 -15.96 11.02 -9.75
N MET A 92 -17.00 11.73 -9.29
CA MET A 92 -17.62 12.82 -10.04
C MET A 92 -16.99 14.18 -9.67
N PRO A 93 -17.01 15.19 -10.57
CA PRO A 93 -16.40 16.50 -10.30
C PRO A 93 -16.88 17.19 -9.02
N ASN A 94 -18.15 17.02 -8.65
CA ASN A 94 -18.71 17.59 -7.43
C ASN A 94 -18.32 16.86 -6.14
N GLU A 95 -17.65 15.70 -6.24
CA GLU A 95 -17.15 14.94 -5.08
C GLU A 95 -15.72 15.33 -4.73
N VAL A 96 -14.91 15.80 -5.69
CA VAL A 96 -13.46 16.00 -5.55
C VAL A 96 -13.08 16.80 -4.30
N ASN A 97 -13.77 17.89 -4.04
CA ASN A 97 -13.52 18.75 -2.86
C ASN A 97 -14.02 18.16 -1.52
N LEU A 98 -14.71 17.02 -1.57
CA LEU A 98 -15.21 16.31 -0.39
C LEU A 98 -14.37 15.08 -0.05
N LEU A 99 -13.37 14.78 -0.88
CA LEU A 99 -12.46 13.67 -0.66
C LEU A 99 -11.35 14.07 0.30
N GLU A 100 -11.00 13.16 1.17
CA GLU A 100 -9.77 13.15 1.95
C GLU A 100 -8.84 12.14 1.31
N ILE A 101 -7.56 12.49 1.16
CA ILE A 101 -6.54 11.65 0.53
C ILE A 101 -5.58 11.16 1.59
N GLU A 102 -5.34 9.86 1.60
CA GLU A 102 -4.31 9.21 2.37
C GLU A 102 -3.36 8.48 1.42
N ILE A 103 -2.07 8.57 1.68
CA ILE A 103 -1.02 7.87 0.95
C ILE A 103 -0.27 6.96 1.92
N SER A 104 -0.18 5.69 1.56
CA SER A 104 0.60 4.67 2.25
C SER A 104 1.79 4.30 1.36
N VAL A 105 3.02 4.64 1.76
CA VAL A 105 4.25 4.29 1.04
C VAL A 105 4.89 3.08 1.70
N LEU A 106 5.14 2.02 0.93
CA LEU A 106 5.73 0.78 1.42
C LEU A 106 7.25 0.89 1.47
N THR A 107 7.85 0.40 2.56
CA THR A 107 9.28 0.12 2.56
C THR A 107 9.59 -1.10 1.69
N PRO A 108 10.81 -1.23 1.16
CA PRO A 108 11.21 -2.50 0.54
C PRO A 108 11.00 -3.66 1.49
N SER A 109 10.49 -4.76 0.97
CA SER A 109 10.36 -5.99 1.76
C SER A 109 11.74 -6.56 2.09
N VAL A 110 11.87 -7.11 3.29
CA VAL A 110 13.07 -7.79 3.75
C VAL A 110 12.73 -9.21 4.21
N SER A 111 13.64 -10.15 3.94
CA SER A 111 13.45 -11.54 4.38
C SER A 111 13.32 -11.62 5.89
N PHE A 112 12.28 -12.29 6.35
CA PHE A 112 12.04 -12.56 7.76
C PHE A 112 12.54 -13.98 8.08
N LEU A 113 13.62 -14.05 8.86
CA LEU A 113 14.26 -15.33 9.22
C LEU A 113 13.62 -15.86 10.51
N TYR A 114 13.21 -17.12 10.49
CA TYR A 114 12.64 -17.84 11.63
C TYR A 114 12.99 -19.32 11.53
N GLU A 115 13.03 -20.04 12.65
CA GLU A 115 13.35 -21.47 12.68
C GLU A 115 12.09 -22.30 12.91
N THR A 116 11.19 -21.85 13.76
CA THR A 116 9.97 -22.55 14.14
C THR A 116 8.73 -21.71 13.87
N ALA A 117 7.56 -22.33 13.81
CA ALA A 117 6.29 -21.60 13.73
C ALA A 117 6.07 -20.64 14.90
N ASP A 118 6.53 -21.02 16.10
CA ASP A 118 6.45 -20.19 17.28
C ASP A 118 7.37 -18.96 17.16
N ASP A 119 8.57 -19.10 16.56
CA ASP A 119 9.43 -17.94 16.29
C ASP A 119 8.76 -16.97 15.33
N LEU A 120 8.08 -17.48 14.30
CA LEU A 120 7.36 -16.63 13.36
C LEU A 120 6.29 -15.80 14.07
N VAL A 121 5.45 -16.45 14.88
CA VAL A 121 4.38 -15.80 15.64
C VAL A 121 4.91 -14.79 16.63
N ASN A 122 5.94 -15.15 17.42
CA ASN A 122 6.46 -14.34 18.51
C ASN A 122 7.27 -13.12 18.05
N ASN A 123 7.81 -13.14 16.83
CA ASN A 123 8.66 -12.06 16.32
C ASN A 123 7.96 -11.14 15.30
N LEU A 124 6.76 -11.49 14.81
CA LEU A 124 5.93 -10.55 14.04
C LEU A 124 5.43 -9.43 14.96
N ARG A 125 5.36 -8.22 14.43
CA ARG A 125 4.93 -7.04 15.19
C ARG A 125 3.55 -6.58 14.70
N PRO A 126 2.47 -6.93 15.42
CA PRO A 126 1.13 -6.49 15.09
C PRO A 126 1.04 -4.96 14.95
N GLY A 127 0.33 -4.48 13.94
CA GLY A 127 0.17 -3.07 13.64
C GLY A 127 1.37 -2.40 12.95
N ILE A 128 2.51 -3.09 12.82
CA ILE A 128 3.74 -2.52 12.26
C ILE A 128 4.15 -3.24 10.98
N ASP A 129 4.18 -4.59 11.01
CA ASP A 129 4.67 -5.37 9.90
C ASP A 129 3.56 -5.73 8.91
N GLY A 130 3.73 -5.33 7.65
CA GLY A 130 3.09 -5.99 6.53
C GLY A 130 3.83 -7.31 6.27
N VAL A 131 3.12 -8.35 5.90
CA VAL A 131 3.69 -9.70 5.74
C VAL A 131 3.40 -10.23 4.35
N VAL A 132 4.44 -10.75 3.69
CA VAL A 132 4.32 -11.51 2.45
C VAL A 132 4.66 -12.96 2.73
N LEU A 133 3.75 -13.88 2.36
CA LEU A 133 4.01 -15.32 2.37
C LEU A 133 4.23 -15.81 0.96
N HIS A 134 5.24 -16.70 0.80
CA HIS A 134 5.49 -17.41 -0.44
C HIS A 134 5.50 -18.93 -0.19
N ASP A 135 4.85 -19.66 -1.10
CA ASP A 135 4.87 -21.12 -1.19
C ASP A 135 5.05 -21.53 -2.66
N GLY A 136 6.29 -21.61 -3.11
CA GLY A 136 6.62 -21.82 -4.53
C GLY A 136 6.11 -20.65 -5.37
N ALA A 137 5.20 -20.93 -6.31
CA ALA A 137 4.61 -19.89 -7.17
C ALA A 137 3.43 -19.13 -6.51
N ARG A 138 2.94 -19.58 -5.36
CA ARG A 138 1.87 -18.92 -4.65
C ARG A 138 2.41 -17.83 -3.76
N ARG A 139 1.74 -16.68 -3.76
CA ARG A 139 2.10 -15.52 -2.96
C ARG A 139 0.85 -14.81 -2.46
N ALA A 140 0.88 -14.33 -1.24
CA ALA A 140 -0.11 -13.41 -0.72
C ALA A 140 0.55 -12.44 0.26
N THR A 141 -0.08 -11.29 0.46
CA THR A 141 0.36 -10.30 1.43
C THR A 141 -0.82 -9.69 2.16
N PHE A 142 -0.56 -9.25 3.38
CA PHE A 142 -1.39 -8.34 4.15
C PHE A 142 -0.61 -7.09 4.53
N LEU A 143 -1.25 -5.93 4.38
CA LEU A 143 -0.76 -4.65 4.88
C LEU A 143 -0.84 -4.59 6.41
N PRO A 144 -0.06 -3.72 7.08
CA PRO A 144 -0.13 -3.55 8.53
C PRO A 144 -1.54 -3.22 9.06
N GLN A 145 -2.36 -2.50 8.30
CA GLN A 145 -3.73 -2.14 8.71
C GLN A 145 -4.63 -3.37 8.95
N VAL A 146 -4.30 -4.53 8.36
CA VAL A 146 -5.07 -5.77 8.57
C VAL A 146 -4.98 -6.25 10.01
N TRP A 147 -3.94 -5.88 10.76
CA TRP A 147 -3.80 -6.19 12.18
C TRP A 147 -4.92 -5.61 13.04
N GLU A 148 -5.59 -4.53 12.62
CA GLU A 148 -6.75 -3.97 13.33
C GLU A 148 -7.92 -4.96 13.38
N GLN A 149 -8.08 -5.76 12.32
CA GLN A 149 -9.13 -6.76 12.20
C GLN A 149 -8.68 -8.15 12.68
N LEU A 150 -7.39 -8.44 12.56
CA LEU A 150 -6.76 -9.72 12.90
C LEU A 150 -5.56 -9.47 13.83
N PRO A 151 -5.80 -9.06 15.09
CA PRO A 151 -4.72 -8.68 16.01
C PRO A 151 -3.88 -9.87 16.50
N ASP A 152 -4.41 -11.09 16.43
CA ASP A 152 -3.70 -12.31 16.78
C ASP A 152 -2.81 -12.78 15.63
N PRO A 153 -1.49 -12.98 15.81
CA PRO A 153 -0.59 -13.40 14.75
C PRO A 153 -0.94 -14.76 14.12
N GLU A 154 -1.50 -15.69 14.89
CA GLU A 154 -1.89 -17.00 14.38
C GLU A 154 -3.09 -16.89 13.44
N ASP A 155 -4.08 -16.09 13.83
CA ASP A 155 -5.25 -15.80 12.99
C ASP A 155 -4.83 -15.03 11.74
N PHE A 156 -3.97 -14.03 11.88
CA PHE A 156 -3.43 -13.26 10.77
C PHE A 156 -2.73 -14.17 9.74
N LEU A 157 -1.82 -15.03 10.17
CA LEU A 157 -1.11 -15.96 9.31
C LEU A 157 -2.05 -16.98 8.67
N SER A 158 -3.06 -17.44 9.41
CA SER A 158 -4.04 -18.40 8.91
C SER A 158 -4.90 -17.80 7.80
N HIS A 159 -5.35 -16.56 7.96
CA HIS A 159 -6.09 -15.84 6.93
C HIS A 159 -5.21 -15.49 5.73
N LEU A 160 -3.93 -15.17 5.97
CA LEU A 160 -2.97 -14.89 4.89
C LEU A 160 -2.69 -16.15 4.06
N CYS A 161 -2.56 -17.34 4.69
CA CYS A 161 -2.47 -18.61 3.99
C CYS A 161 -3.73 -18.89 3.15
N ALA A 162 -4.92 -18.65 3.71
CA ALA A 162 -6.18 -18.79 2.98
C ALA A 162 -6.24 -17.84 1.76
N LYS A 163 -5.81 -16.58 1.93
CA LYS A 163 -5.68 -15.62 0.82
C LYS A 163 -4.72 -16.09 -0.26
N MET A 164 -3.66 -16.80 0.12
CA MET A 164 -2.70 -17.42 -0.81
C MET A 164 -3.30 -18.64 -1.57
N GLY A 165 -4.53 -19.06 -1.25
CA GLY A 165 -5.16 -20.26 -1.79
C GLY A 165 -4.59 -21.55 -1.18
N SER A 166 -4.17 -21.49 0.08
CA SER A 166 -3.56 -22.60 0.82
C SER A 166 -4.38 -22.91 2.09
N PRO A 167 -4.23 -24.12 2.68
CA PRO A 167 -4.81 -24.40 3.99
C PRO A 167 -4.34 -23.38 5.03
N GLY A 168 -5.26 -22.90 5.89
CA GLY A 168 -4.96 -21.86 6.88
C GLY A 168 -3.85 -22.23 7.87
N ASP A 169 -3.67 -23.52 8.14
CA ASP A 169 -2.62 -24.03 9.03
C ASP A 169 -1.27 -24.36 8.34
N LEU A 170 -1.13 -24.00 7.05
CA LEU A 170 0.09 -24.31 6.27
C LEU A 170 1.35 -23.75 6.93
N TRP A 171 1.30 -22.54 7.46
CA TRP A 171 2.40 -21.86 8.12
C TRP A 171 2.94 -22.60 9.36
N ARG A 172 2.11 -23.47 10.00
CA ARG A 172 2.53 -24.34 11.10
C ARG A 172 3.19 -25.63 10.62
N ARG A 173 2.75 -26.12 9.46
CA ARG A 173 3.14 -27.45 8.93
C ARG A 173 4.34 -27.39 8.00
N LYS A 174 4.63 -26.22 7.46
CA LYS A 174 5.69 -26.04 6.47
C LYS A 174 6.42 -24.72 6.72
N LYS A 175 7.76 -24.74 6.68
CA LYS A 175 8.56 -23.52 6.65
C LYS A 175 8.31 -22.79 5.33
N LEU A 176 7.65 -21.65 5.39
CA LEU A 176 7.38 -20.79 4.24
C LEU A 176 8.50 -19.76 4.10
N GLN A 177 8.67 -19.21 2.90
CA GLN A 177 9.43 -17.98 2.76
C GLN A 177 8.55 -16.82 3.21
N VAL A 178 9.06 -16.02 4.13
CA VAL A 178 8.37 -14.87 4.71
C VAL A 178 9.18 -13.61 4.46
N GLU A 179 8.53 -12.56 4.01
CA GLU A 179 9.09 -11.22 3.95
C GLU A 179 8.21 -10.28 4.74
N ILE A 180 8.83 -9.27 5.34
CA ILE A 180 8.12 -8.20 6.03
C ILE A 180 8.47 -6.85 5.43
N TYR A 181 7.54 -5.92 5.51
CA TYR A 181 7.72 -4.53 5.14
C TYR A 181 6.94 -3.63 6.09
N GLN A 182 7.22 -2.36 6.06
CA GLN A 182 6.49 -1.36 6.83
C GLN A 182 5.81 -0.37 5.90
N VAL A 183 4.88 0.38 6.44
CA VAL A 183 4.14 1.41 5.71
C VAL A 183 4.37 2.74 6.41
N GLU A 184 4.73 3.75 5.64
CA GLU A 184 4.72 5.14 6.07
C GLU A 184 3.44 5.79 5.54
N GLU A 185 2.51 6.09 6.46
CA GLU A 185 1.18 6.61 6.14
C GLU A 185 1.08 8.09 6.48
N PHE A 186 0.46 8.86 5.60
CA PHE A 186 0.20 10.29 5.78
C PHE A 186 -1.01 10.73 4.97
N HIS A 187 -1.69 11.74 5.47
CA HIS A 187 -2.97 12.24 4.93
C HIS A 187 -3.00 13.77 4.88
N GLU A 188 -3.96 14.33 4.16
CA GLU A 188 -4.26 15.78 4.12
C GLU A 188 -4.75 16.33 5.44
#